data_c76cb088cb91b5ec5bbe191335fbc1de
#
_entry.id   c76cb088cb91b5ec5bbe191335fbc1de
#
_cell.length_a   1.000
_cell.length_b   1.000
_cell.length_c   1.000
_cell.angle_alpha   90.00
_cell.angle_beta   90.00
_cell.angle_gamma   90.00
#
_symmetry.space_group_name_H-M   'P 1'
#
loop_
_entity.id
_entity.type
_entity.pdbx_description
1 polymer ?
#
loop_
_entity_poly.entity_id
_entity_poly.type
_entity_poly.pdbx_seq_one_letter_code
_entity_poly.pdbx_strand_id
1 'polypeptide(L)'
;IEGGKLEMVGKTRTQTKAFTKLVDLVASRAEGKPAFIVVQYNEDKVSARRLEDLLRLALPDSSFMLVPLTDVLAVHVGPGAIGVSAVFS
;
A
#
# COMPACT_ATOMS: atom_id res chain seq x y z
N ILE A 1 -9.47 0.56 14.83
CA ILE A 1 -8.15 0.11 15.24
C ILE A 1 -7.69 0.96 16.41
N GLU A 2 -7.51 0.33 17.53
CA GLU A 2 -7.19 1.03 18.76
C GLU A 2 -5.74 1.48 18.78
N GLY A 3 -5.51 2.76 19.01
CA GLY A 3 -4.17 3.31 19.15
C GLY A 3 -3.37 3.47 17.88
N GLY A 4 -3.93 3.06 16.74
CA GLY A 4 -3.22 3.13 15.47
C GLY A 4 -3.55 4.37 14.67
N LYS A 5 -2.59 4.86 13.92
CA LYS A 5 -2.76 5.93 12.94
C LYS A 5 -2.51 5.41 11.55
N LEU A 6 -3.35 5.79 10.60
CA LEU A 6 -3.08 5.47 9.20
C LEU A 6 -1.95 6.36 8.69
N GLU A 7 -0.84 5.74 8.33
CA GLU A 7 0.34 6.46 7.86
C GLU A 7 0.68 6.06 6.44
N MET A 8 1.07 7.03 5.63
CA MET A 8 1.59 6.74 4.30
C MET A 8 2.96 6.10 4.44
N VAL A 9 3.07 4.83 4.03
CA VAL A 9 4.32 4.09 4.08
C VAL A 9 5.20 4.45 2.88
N GLY A 10 4.60 4.54 1.69
CA GLY A 10 5.36 4.89 0.51
C GLY A 10 4.49 5.05 -0.71
N LYS A 11 5.08 5.62 -1.74
CA LYS A 11 4.48 5.79 -3.06
C LYS A 11 5.42 5.21 -4.10
N THR A 12 4.85 4.68 -5.17
CA THR A 12 5.65 4.11 -6.24
C THR A 12 4.93 4.24 -7.57
N ARG A 13 5.68 4.07 -8.63
CA ARG A 13 5.12 3.89 -9.96
C ARG A 13 5.01 2.40 -10.23
N THR A 14 4.33 2.04 -11.32
CA THR A 14 4.01 0.66 -11.68
C THR A 14 5.25 -0.08 -12.19
N GLN A 15 6.17 -0.44 -11.30
CA GLN A 15 7.38 -1.21 -11.64
C GLN A 15 7.59 -2.31 -10.60
N THR A 16 7.91 -3.50 -11.07
CA THR A 16 8.08 -4.67 -10.21
C THR A 16 9.13 -4.44 -9.10
N LYS A 17 10.26 -3.82 -9.46
CA LYS A 17 11.32 -3.55 -8.48
C LYS A 17 10.86 -2.58 -7.39
N ALA A 18 10.08 -1.56 -7.78
CA ALA A 18 9.54 -0.61 -6.82
C ALA A 18 8.51 -1.28 -5.90
N PHE A 19 7.71 -2.18 -6.43
CA PHE A 19 6.75 -2.95 -5.64
C PHE A 19 7.47 -3.82 -4.61
N THR A 20 8.53 -4.50 -5.00
CA THR A 20 9.31 -5.34 -4.09
C THR A 20 9.89 -4.52 -2.93
N LYS A 21 10.45 -3.35 -3.24
CA LYS A 21 10.97 -2.46 -2.20
C LYS A 21 9.89 -2.00 -1.25
N LEU A 22 8.72 -1.68 -1.77
CA LEU A 22 7.61 -1.20 -0.95
C LEU A 22 7.07 -2.32 -0.06
N VAL A 23 6.97 -3.54 -0.59
CA VAL A 23 6.57 -4.71 0.19
C VAL A 23 7.55 -4.96 1.33
N ASP A 24 8.86 -4.89 1.05
CA ASP A 24 9.88 -5.08 2.07
C ASP A 24 9.80 -4.01 3.16
N LEU A 25 9.54 -2.77 2.76
CA LEU A 25 9.40 -1.67 3.71
C LEU A 25 8.19 -1.88 4.63
N VAL A 26 7.06 -2.27 4.07
CA VAL A 26 5.84 -2.53 4.85
C VAL A 26 6.06 -3.71 5.79
N ALA A 27 6.64 -4.79 5.29
CA ALA A 27 6.91 -5.99 6.09
C ALA A 27 7.86 -5.67 7.25
N SER A 28 8.89 -4.87 6.99
CA SER A 28 9.85 -4.47 8.00
C SER A 28 9.17 -3.65 9.11
N ARG A 29 8.29 -2.74 8.74
CA ARG A 29 7.58 -1.89 9.72
C ARG A 29 6.54 -2.68 10.50
N ALA A 30 5.96 -3.71 9.91
CA ALA A 30 4.97 -4.55 10.60
C ALA A 30 5.59 -5.43 11.68
N GLU A 31 6.87 -5.72 11.58
CA GLU A 31 7.61 -6.53 12.56
C GLU A 31 6.95 -7.87 12.86
N GLY A 32 6.41 -8.51 11.82
CA GLY A 32 5.74 -9.80 11.97
C GLY A 32 4.34 -9.76 12.55
N LYS A 33 3.80 -8.56 12.82
CA LYS A 33 2.46 -8.41 13.37
C LYS A 33 1.46 -8.09 12.27
N PRO A 34 0.19 -8.46 12.43
CA PRO A 34 -0.85 -8.06 11.48
C PRO A 34 -0.98 -6.54 11.42
N ALA A 35 -1.28 -6.04 10.23
CA ALA A 35 -1.47 -4.61 10.00
C ALA A 35 -2.73 -4.40 9.17
N PHE A 36 -3.26 -3.19 9.21
CA PHE A 36 -4.31 -2.78 8.28
C PHE A 36 -3.64 -1.99 7.16
N ILE A 37 -3.75 -2.48 5.93
CA ILE A 37 -3.01 -1.94 4.79
C ILE A 37 -4.00 -1.43 3.74
N VAL A 38 -3.79 -0.21 3.30
CA VAL A 38 -4.60 0.42 2.25
C VAL A 38 -3.70 0.66 1.05
N VAL A 39 -4.06 0.07 -0.08
CA VAL A 39 -3.40 0.31 -1.36
C VAL A 39 -4.24 1.33 -2.12
N GLN A 40 -3.63 2.46 -2.45
CA GLN A 40 -4.29 3.57 -3.13
C GLN A 40 -3.79 3.64 -4.56
N TYR A 41 -4.71 3.77 -5.50
CA TYR A 41 -4.34 3.81 -6.92
C TYR A 41 -4.94 5.02 -7.61
N ASN A 42 -4.25 5.46 -8.67
CA ASN A 42 -4.73 6.50 -9.57
C ASN A 42 -4.77 5.90 -10.97
N GLU A 43 -5.97 5.55 -11.42
CA GLU A 43 -6.28 4.99 -12.74
C GLU A 43 -5.86 3.53 -12.97
N ASP A 44 -4.78 3.05 -12.38
CA ASP A 44 -4.28 1.70 -12.64
C ASP A 44 -4.64 0.73 -11.52
N LYS A 45 -5.89 0.31 -11.51
CA LYS A 45 -6.38 -0.65 -10.50
C LYS A 45 -5.72 -2.02 -10.64
N VAL A 46 -5.41 -2.44 -11.86
CA VAL A 46 -4.80 -3.75 -12.11
C VAL A 46 -3.44 -3.86 -11.43
N SER A 47 -2.60 -2.84 -11.58
CA SER A 47 -1.29 -2.81 -10.94
C SER A 47 -1.40 -2.70 -9.42
N ALA A 48 -2.36 -1.94 -8.93
CA ALA A 48 -2.60 -1.84 -7.49
C ALA A 48 -2.99 -3.20 -6.90
N ARG A 49 -3.79 -3.96 -7.61
CA ARG A 49 -4.16 -5.30 -7.17
C ARG A 49 -2.95 -6.24 -7.14
N ARG A 50 -2.04 -6.11 -8.10
CA ARG A 50 -0.80 -6.88 -8.12
C ARG A 50 0.04 -6.58 -6.88
N LEU A 51 0.15 -5.31 -6.51
CA LEU A 51 0.86 -4.91 -5.29
C LEU A 51 0.18 -5.47 -4.05
N GLU A 52 -1.15 -5.42 -4.00
CA GLU A 52 -1.91 -6.01 -2.91
C GLU A 52 -1.63 -7.51 -2.77
N ASP A 53 -1.59 -8.23 -3.90
CA ASP A 53 -1.30 -9.66 -3.88
C ASP A 53 0.10 -9.94 -3.33
N LEU A 54 1.09 -9.14 -3.69
CA LEU A 54 2.44 -9.26 -3.15
C LEU A 54 2.47 -9.00 -1.64
N LEU A 55 1.73 -8.00 -1.19
CA LEU A 55 1.62 -7.69 0.23
C LEU A 55 0.93 -8.82 0.99
N ARG A 56 -0.08 -9.45 0.40
CA ARG A 56 -0.76 -10.59 1.02
C ARG A 56 0.17 -11.79 1.19
N LEU A 57 1.08 -12.01 0.26
CA LEU A 57 2.08 -13.06 0.38
C LEU A 57 3.06 -12.80 1.53
N ALA A 58 3.45 -11.53 1.71
CA ALA A 58 4.39 -11.16 2.76
C ALA A 58 3.72 -11.07 4.14
N LEU A 59 2.45 -10.65 4.18
CA LEU A 59 1.71 -10.39 5.42
C LEU A 59 0.33 -11.05 5.37
N PRO A 60 0.28 -12.40 5.39
CA PRO A 60 -0.98 -13.12 5.16
C PRO A 60 -2.05 -12.89 6.23
N ASP A 61 -1.65 -12.48 7.43
CA ASP A 61 -2.59 -12.25 8.53
C ASP A 61 -3.09 -10.82 8.61
N SER A 62 -2.64 -9.95 7.70
CA SER A 62 -3.04 -8.55 7.67
C SER A 62 -4.35 -8.34 6.92
N SER A 63 -4.99 -7.20 7.17
CA SER A 63 -6.18 -6.78 6.43
C SER A 63 -5.77 -5.84 5.31
N PHE A 64 -6.50 -5.90 4.20
CA PHE A 64 -6.17 -5.13 3.01
C PHE A 64 -7.39 -4.43 2.45
N MET A 65 -7.18 -3.23 1.92
CA MET A 65 -8.21 -2.47 1.24
C MET A 65 -7.61 -1.81 0.01
N LEU A 66 -8.34 -1.83 -1.09
CA LEU A 66 -7.92 -1.22 -2.34
C LEU A 66 -8.86 -0.06 -2.63
N VAL A 67 -8.32 1.16 -2.66
CA VAL A 67 -9.16 2.35 -2.83
C VAL A 67 -8.59 3.26 -3.90
N PRO A 68 -9.46 3.95 -4.66
CA PRO A 68 -8.99 4.96 -5.59
C PRO A 68 -8.57 6.22 -4.84
N LEU A 69 -7.54 6.89 -5.35
CA LEU A 69 -7.17 8.21 -4.85
C LEU A 69 -8.23 9.23 -5.27
N THR A 70 -8.48 10.19 -4.38
CA THR A 70 -9.34 11.31 -4.72
C THR A 70 -8.62 12.21 -5.73
N ASP A 71 -9.40 13.02 -6.46
CA ASP A 71 -8.83 13.93 -7.46
C ASP A 71 -7.74 14.83 -6.87
N VAL A 72 -7.94 15.30 -5.65
CA VAL A 72 -6.97 16.17 -4.97
C VAL A 72 -5.66 15.44 -4.71
N LEU A 73 -5.74 14.22 -4.19
CA LEU A 73 -4.55 13.41 -3.92
C LEU A 73 -3.88 12.94 -5.22
N ALA A 74 -4.68 12.65 -6.25
CA ALA A 74 -4.16 12.22 -7.54
C ALA A 74 -3.28 13.29 -8.19
N VAL A 75 -3.62 14.57 -8.02
CA VAL A 75 -2.81 15.67 -8.53
C VAL A 75 -1.40 15.65 -7.96
N HIS A 76 -1.27 15.30 -6.67
CA HIS A 76 0.03 15.29 -6.00
C HIS A 76 0.87 14.05 -6.33
N VAL A 77 0.24 12.92 -6.64
CA VAL A 77 0.98 11.68 -6.90
C VAL A 77 1.17 11.40 -8.40
N GLY A 78 0.40 12.06 -9.24
CA GLY A 78 0.47 11.90 -10.69
C GLY A 78 -0.22 10.64 -11.20
N PRO A 79 -0.42 10.53 -12.53
CA PRO A 79 -1.07 9.37 -13.14
C PRO A 79 -0.20 8.13 -13.01
N GLY A 80 -0.84 6.99 -12.77
CA GLY A 80 -0.14 5.72 -12.65
C GLY A 80 0.60 5.51 -11.34
N ALA A 81 0.51 6.44 -10.40
CA ALA A 81 1.14 6.30 -9.11
C ALA A 81 0.29 5.41 -8.19
N ILE A 82 0.96 4.68 -7.32
CA ILE A 82 0.33 3.82 -6.32
C ILE A 82 0.92 4.18 -4.97
N GLY A 83 0.05 4.37 -3.98
CA GLY A 83 0.46 4.61 -2.62
C GLY A 83 0.07 3.47 -1.71
N VAL A 84 0.83 3.29 -0.65
CA VAL A 84 0.48 2.32 0.40
C VAL A 84 0.48 3.05 1.73
N SER A 85 -0.64 2.96 2.40
CA SER A 85 -0.80 3.46 3.76
C SER A 85 -1.07 2.27 4.67
N ALA A 86 -0.68 2.37 5.92
CA ALA A 86 -0.87 1.27 6.84
C ALA A 86 -1.09 1.76 8.26
N VAL A 87 -1.79 0.94 9.03
CA VAL A 87 -1.89 1.09 10.48
C VAL A 87 -1.20 -0.12 11.09
N PHE A 88 -0.14 0.13 11.84
CA PHE A 88 0.61 -0.92 12.50
C PHE A 88 0.17 -1.03 13.96
N SER A 89 0.11 -2.26 14.45
CA SER A 89 -0.26 -2.52 15.82
C SER A 89 0.87 -2.23 16.79
#